data_7289fe267dceddbc57443b5a30393ab8
#
_entry.id   7289fe267dceddbc57443b5a30393ab8
#
_cell.length_a   1.000
_cell.length_b   1.000
_cell.length_c   1.000
_cell.angle_alpha   90.00
_cell.angle_beta   90.00
_cell.angle_gamma   90.00
#
_symmetry.space_group_name_H-M   'P 1'
#
loop_
_entity.id
_entity.type
_entity.pdbx_description
1 polymer ?
#
loop_
_entity_poly.entity_id
_entity_poly.type
_entity_poly.pdbx_seq_one_letter_code
_entity_poly.pdbx_strand_id
1 'polypeptide(L)'
;MVTADDVRRVGLALPRTYERHVRGHWKLKVRQIVYVAFSRDEEAMGFGFPKAERDGLVASDPGTFFLPPTSDLRYQWVCAHLPRLDHEEMRELVVDAWRMCTPKMLHDLPELPEPAAAVWAAMDAGEWGDVRPLLHPRVHWHDGDLELRGRAQVLAHLQEHPVPRPPRAVEVRDGQVHRWVR
;
A
#
# COMPACT_ATOMS: atom_id res chain seq x y z
N MET A 1 -1.59 -21.43 -3.54
CA MET A 1 -2.23 -20.87 -4.75
C MET A 1 -2.64 -19.45 -4.41
N VAL A 2 -2.14 -18.49 -5.13
CA VAL A 2 -2.44 -17.06 -4.93
C VAL A 2 -3.81 -16.72 -5.53
N THR A 3 -4.55 -15.87 -4.84
CA THR A 3 -5.87 -15.38 -5.25
C THR A 3 -5.87 -13.85 -5.37
N ALA A 4 -6.91 -13.28 -5.99
CA ALA A 4 -7.09 -11.83 -6.05
C ALA A 4 -7.21 -11.20 -4.65
N ASP A 5 -7.79 -11.91 -3.68
CA ASP A 5 -7.90 -11.42 -2.30
C ASP A 5 -6.55 -11.37 -1.58
N ASP A 6 -5.62 -12.26 -1.92
CA ASP A 6 -4.24 -12.17 -1.41
C ASP A 6 -3.54 -10.93 -1.94
N VAL A 7 -3.71 -10.63 -3.23
CA VAL A 7 -3.19 -9.39 -3.86
C VAL A 7 -3.82 -8.15 -3.22
N ARG A 8 -5.13 -8.15 -2.99
CA ARG A 8 -5.85 -7.06 -2.29
C ARG A 8 -5.29 -6.83 -0.89
N ARG A 9 -5.10 -7.91 -0.13
CA ARG A 9 -4.56 -7.84 1.23
C ARG A 9 -3.19 -7.18 1.26
N VAL A 10 -2.29 -7.54 0.35
CA VAL A 10 -0.98 -6.89 0.22
C VAL A 10 -1.12 -5.46 -0.24
N GLY A 11 -1.84 -5.22 -1.33
CA GLY A 11 -1.91 -3.90 -1.95
C GLY A 11 -2.61 -2.86 -1.08
N LEU A 12 -3.72 -3.21 -0.41
CA LEU A 12 -4.47 -2.29 0.46
C LEU A 12 -3.72 -1.97 1.76
N ALA A 13 -2.75 -2.80 2.16
CA ALA A 13 -1.85 -2.49 3.26
C ALA A 13 -0.76 -1.45 2.88
N LEU A 14 -0.55 -1.19 1.58
CA LEU A 14 0.44 -0.23 1.10
C LEU A 14 -0.12 1.21 1.19
N PRO A 15 0.71 2.18 1.63
CA PRO A 15 0.30 3.56 1.79
C PRO A 15 -0.35 4.16 0.54
N ARG A 16 -1.42 4.93 0.75
CA ARG A 16 -2.17 5.65 -0.30
C ARG A 16 -2.80 4.75 -1.36
N THR A 17 -2.88 3.46 -1.12
CA THR A 17 -3.57 2.53 -2.00
C THR A 17 -5.06 2.50 -1.70
N TYR A 18 -5.86 2.50 -2.74
CA TYR A 18 -7.29 2.22 -2.67
C TYR A 18 -7.72 1.36 -3.85
N GLU A 19 -8.78 0.60 -3.65
CA GLU A 19 -9.38 -0.20 -4.70
C GLU A 19 -10.53 0.55 -5.39
N ARG A 20 -10.66 0.40 -6.69
CA ARG A 20 -11.78 0.96 -7.46
C ARG A 20 -12.18 0.06 -8.61
N HIS A 21 -13.49 -0.12 -8.77
CA HIS A 21 -14.05 -0.80 -9.93
C HIS A 21 -14.16 0.18 -11.11
N VAL A 22 -13.51 -0.15 -12.24
CA VAL A 22 -13.49 0.70 -13.44
C VAL A 22 -13.65 -0.16 -14.68
N ARG A 23 -14.70 0.07 -15.47
CA ARG A 23 -14.98 -0.62 -16.75
C ARG A 23 -15.01 -2.16 -16.63
N GLY A 24 -15.59 -2.68 -15.56
CA GLY A 24 -15.70 -4.12 -15.33
C GLY A 24 -14.45 -4.79 -14.74
N HIS A 25 -13.46 -4.02 -14.29
CA HIS A 25 -12.25 -4.52 -13.68
C HIS A 25 -11.99 -3.86 -12.32
N TRP A 26 -11.62 -4.64 -11.33
CA TRP A 26 -11.09 -4.13 -10.07
C TRP A 26 -9.64 -3.68 -10.25
N LYS A 27 -9.28 -2.57 -9.65
CA LYS A 27 -7.98 -1.94 -9.81
C LYS A 27 -7.48 -1.39 -8.49
N LEU A 28 -6.21 -1.65 -8.17
CA LEU A 28 -5.50 -0.98 -7.09
C LEU A 28 -4.81 0.28 -7.64
N LYS A 29 -5.01 1.38 -6.95
CA LYS A 29 -4.57 2.70 -7.39
C LYS A 29 -3.88 3.46 -6.27
N VAL A 30 -2.93 4.31 -6.70
CA VAL A 30 -2.38 5.40 -5.89
C VAL A 30 -2.72 6.70 -6.61
N ARG A 31 -3.52 7.58 -6.00
CA ARG A 31 -4.07 8.78 -6.67
C ARG A 31 -4.76 8.40 -7.99
N GLN A 32 -4.28 8.93 -9.13
CA GLN A 32 -4.82 8.63 -10.46
C GLN A 32 -4.15 7.44 -11.16
N ILE A 33 -3.06 6.91 -10.60
CA ILE A 33 -2.26 5.88 -11.24
C ILE A 33 -2.76 4.52 -10.81
N VAL A 34 -3.05 3.64 -11.78
CA VAL A 34 -3.32 2.22 -11.56
C VAL A 34 -1.99 1.50 -11.55
N TYR A 35 -1.73 0.68 -10.53
CA TYR A 35 -0.52 -0.13 -10.46
C TYR A 35 -0.79 -1.64 -10.47
N VAL A 36 -2.03 -2.06 -10.13
CA VAL A 36 -2.54 -3.42 -10.35
C VAL A 36 -3.95 -3.34 -10.92
N ALA A 37 -4.29 -4.22 -11.85
CA ALA A 37 -5.63 -4.40 -12.40
C ALA A 37 -5.93 -5.89 -12.54
N PHE A 38 -7.09 -6.34 -12.06
CA PHE A 38 -7.50 -7.72 -12.17
C PHE A 38 -8.23 -8.01 -13.50
N SER A 39 -8.11 -9.24 -14.01
CA SER A 39 -9.00 -9.74 -15.05
C SER A 39 -10.44 -9.80 -14.54
N ARG A 40 -11.42 -10.01 -15.44
CA ARG A 40 -12.85 -10.05 -15.05
C ARG A 40 -13.19 -11.24 -14.16
N ASP A 41 -12.51 -12.35 -14.38
CA ASP A 41 -12.60 -13.59 -13.61
C ASP A 41 -11.71 -13.61 -12.36
N GLU A 42 -10.89 -12.58 -12.21
CA GLU A 42 -9.92 -12.44 -11.12
C GLU A 42 -8.89 -13.58 -11.05
N GLU A 43 -8.67 -14.31 -12.14
CA GLU A 43 -7.63 -15.35 -12.24
C GLU A 43 -6.27 -14.82 -12.68
N ALA A 44 -6.23 -13.58 -13.18
CA ALA A 44 -4.99 -12.92 -13.59
C ALA A 44 -4.95 -11.47 -13.10
N MET A 45 -3.75 -10.95 -12.96
CA MET A 45 -3.50 -9.53 -12.72
C MET A 45 -2.56 -8.95 -13.76
N GLY A 46 -2.82 -7.71 -14.18
CA GLY A 46 -1.84 -6.84 -14.81
C GLY A 46 -1.24 -5.92 -13.77
N PHE A 47 0.04 -5.66 -13.83
CA PHE A 47 0.75 -4.84 -12.85
C PHE A 47 1.85 -3.99 -13.50
N GLY A 48 2.22 -2.90 -12.81
CA GLY A 48 3.30 -2.01 -13.24
C GLY A 48 4.64 -2.75 -13.21
N PHE A 49 5.36 -2.74 -14.36
CA PHE A 49 6.64 -3.39 -14.49
C PHE A 49 7.51 -2.67 -15.54
N PRO A 50 8.84 -2.52 -15.32
CA PRO A 50 9.71 -1.83 -16.26
C PRO A 50 9.65 -2.42 -17.66
N LYS A 51 9.34 -1.58 -18.66
CA LYS A 51 9.17 -2.05 -20.04
C LYS A 51 10.42 -2.70 -20.61
N ALA A 52 11.60 -2.25 -20.20
CA ALA A 52 12.88 -2.81 -20.67
C ALA A 52 13.12 -4.24 -20.18
N GLU A 53 12.52 -4.63 -19.06
CA GLU A 53 12.72 -5.94 -18.43
C GLU A 53 11.55 -6.90 -18.70
N ARG A 54 10.44 -6.38 -19.21
CA ARG A 54 9.19 -7.11 -19.43
C ARG A 54 9.34 -8.37 -20.28
N ASP A 55 10.02 -8.24 -21.41
CA ASP A 55 10.17 -9.36 -22.36
C ASP A 55 11.06 -10.46 -21.76
N GLY A 56 12.03 -10.09 -20.92
CA GLY A 56 12.85 -11.02 -20.15
C GLY A 56 12.04 -11.77 -19.10
N LEU A 57 11.16 -11.09 -18.36
CA LEU A 57 10.28 -11.72 -17.38
C LEU A 57 9.33 -12.72 -18.06
N VAL A 58 8.68 -12.34 -19.15
CA VAL A 58 7.77 -13.24 -19.90
C VAL A 58 8.53 -14.45 -20.48
N ALA A 59 9.76 -14.25 -20.95
CA ALA A 59 10.58 -15.34 -21.47
C ALA A 59 11.09 -16.30 -20.38
N SER A 60 11.26 -15.83 -19.14
CA SER A 60 11.73 -16.65 -18.02
C SER A 60 10.70 -17.68 -17.57
N ASP A 61 9.41 -17.30 -17.55
CA ASP A 61 8.30 -18.21 -17.25
C ASP A 61 7.03 -17.82 -18.05
N PRO A 62 6.93 -18.26 -19.32
CA PRO A 62 5.77 -17.96 -20.17
C PRO A 62 4.48 -18.66 -19.73
N GLY A 63 4.54 -19.60 -18.78
CA GLY A 63 3.39 -20.23 -18.18
C GLY A 63 2.72 -19.36 -17.11
N THR A 64 3.50 -18.49 -16.48
CA THR A 64 3.03 -17.58 -15.43
C THR A 64 2.84 -16.16 -15.96
N PHE A 65 3.79 -15.63 -16.72
CA PHE A 65 3.81 -14.26 -17.20
C PHE A 65 3.43 -14.15 -18.67
N PHE A 66 2.69 -13.10 -19.02
CA PHE A 66 2.29 -12.83 -20.38
C PHE A 66 2.16 -11.32 -20.68
N LEU A 67 2.18 -10.97 -21.96
CA LEU A 67 2.07 -9.58 -22.39
C LEU A 67 0.63 -9.07 -22.23
N PRO A 68 0.43 -7.80 -21.86
CA PRO A 68 -0.89 -7.19 -21.87
C PRO A 68 -1.44 -7.08 -23.30
N PRO A 69 -2.73 -6.78 -23.48
CA PRO A 69 -3.31 -6.51 -24.80
C PRO A 69 -2.52 -5.46 -25.56
N THR A 70 -2.55 -5.53 -26.89
CA THR A 70 -1.77 -4.63 -27.79
C THR A 70 -2.00 -3.14 -27.49
N SER A 71 -3.23 -2.75 -27.11
CA SER A 71 -3.55 -1.37 -26.69
C SER A 71 -2.72 -0.89 -25.50
N ASP A 72 -2.29 -1.81 -24.65
CA ASP A 72 -1.63 -1.52 -23.37
C ASP A 72 -0.11 -1.75 -23.42
N LEU A 73 0.42 -2.30 -24.52
CA LEU A 73 1.86 -2.51 -24.73
C LEU A 73 2.69 -1.21 -24.65
N ARG A 74 2.06 -0.06 -24.87
CA ARG A 74 2.68 1.27 -24.72
C ARG A 74 3.03 1.61 -23.26
N TYR A 75 2.32 1.02 -22.30
CA TYR A 75 2.52 1.25 -20.88
C TYR A 75 3.58 0.30 -20.31
N GLN A 76 4.04 0.61 -19.11
CA GLN A 76 4.95 -0.22 -18.33
C GLN A 76 4.13 -1.27 -17.58
N TRP A 77 3.64 -2.29 -18.29
CA TRP A 77 2.76 -3.34 -17.78
C TRP A 77 3.20 -4.71 -18.23
N VAL A 78 2.97 -5.70 -17.35
CA VAL A 78 3.01 -7.13 -17.63
C VAL A 78 1.80 -7.78 -16.93
N CYS A 79 1.43 -8.97 -17.36
CA CYS A 79 0.35 -9.74 -16.75
C CYS A 79 0.88 -11.05 -16.18
N ALA A 80 0.22 -11.55 -15.11
CA ALA A 80 0.52 -12.85 -14.53
C ALA A 80 -0.77 -13.62 -14.20
N HIS A 81 -0.72 -14.94 -14.34
CA HIS A 81 -1.73 -15.86 -13.85
C HIS A 81 -1.57 -16.07 -12.35
N LEU A 82 -2.54 -15.61 -11.55
CA LEU A 82 -2.46 -15.65 -10.08
C LEU A 82 -2.24 -17.06 -9.52
N PRO A 83 -2.93 -18.12 -10.01
CA PRO A 83 -2.73 -19.47 -9.49
C PRO A 83 -1.32 -20.05 -9.69
N ARG A 84 -0.51 -19.43 -10.57
CA ARG A 84 0.85 -19.86 -10.88
C ARG A 84 1.91 -19.19 -10.01
N LEU A 85 1.58 -18.05 -9.41
CA LEU A 85 2.48 -17.32 -8.50
C LEU A 85 2.54 -18.02 -7.13
N ASP A 86 3.67 -17.90 -6.46
CA ASP A 86 3.73 -18.07 -5.01
C ASP A 86 3.43 -16.76 -4.29
N HIS A 87 3.24 -16.83 -2.96
CA HIS A 87 2.85 -15.67 -2.17
C HIS A 87 3.98 -14.63 -2.01
N GLU A 88 5.23 -15.08 -1.99
CA GLU A 88 6.39 -14.21 -1.85
C GLU A 88 6.62 -13.43 -3.15
N GLU A 89 6.66 -14.12 -4.28
CA GLU A 89 6.76 -13.52 -5.61
C GLU A 89 5.63 -12.54 -5.88
N MET A 90 4.38 -12.92 -5.60
CA MET A 90 3.22 -12.03 -5.73
C MET A 90 3.39 -10.76 -4.90
N ARG A 91 3.84 -10.89 -3.64
CA ARG A 91 4.07 -9.75 -2.75
C ARG A 91 5.14 -8.81 -3.31
N GLU A 92 6.26 -9.35 -3.79
CA GLU A 92 7.33 -8.56 -4.41
C GLU A 92 6.81 -7.79 -5.63
N LEU A 93 6.13 -8.46 -6.56
CA LEU A 93 5.57 -7.84 -7.76
C LEU A 93 4.59 -6.70 -7.44
N VAL A 94 3.70 -6.90 -6.46
CA VAL A 94 2.72 -5.88 -6.04
C VAL A 94 3.41 -4.68 -5.39
N VAL A 95 4.40 -4.92 -4.53
CA VAL A 95 5.17 -3.86 -3.86
C VAL A 95 6.00 -3.08 -4.88
N ASP A 96 6.65 -3.74 -5.81
CA ASP A 96 7.47 -3.07 -6.84
C ASP A 96 6.59 -2.26 -7.81
N ALA A 97 5.44 -2.79 -8.22
CA ALA A 97 4.47 -2.04 -9.00
C ALA A 97 3.97 -0.78 -8.26
N TRP A 98 3.73 -0.88 -6.96
CA TRP A 98 3.38 0.26 -6.10
C TRP A 98 4.53 1.28 -6.00
N ARG A 99 5.78 0.82 -5.83
CA ARG A 99 6.98 1.67 -5.79
C ARG A 99 7.15 2.49 -7.07
N MET A 100 6.81 1.94 -8.23
CA MET A 100 6.84 2.67 -9.50
C MET A 100 5.88 3.87 -9.54
N CYS A 101 4.83 3.87 -8.71
CA CYS A 101 3.79 4.88 -8.67
C CYS A 101 3.90 5.86 -7.50
N THR A 102 4.87 5.64 -6.60
CA THR A 102 4.99 6.39 -5.35
C THR A 102 6.34 7.09 -5.20
N PRO A 103 6.41 8.22 -4.50
CA PRO A 103 7.67 8.87 -4.17
C PRO A 103 8.57 7.97 -3.33
N LYS A 104 9.89 8.03 -3.58
CA LYS A 104 10.89 7.22 -2.86
C LYS A 104 10.80 7.31 -1.33
N MET A 105 10.40 8.46 -0.79
CA MET A 105 10.21 8.64 0.65
C MET A 105 9.17 7.71 1.29
N LEU A 106 8.30 7.08 0.48
CA LEU A 106 7.33 6.09 0.94
C LEU A 106 7.85 4.66 0.82
N HIS A 107 8.96 4.43 0.12
CA HIS A 107 9.51 3.09 -0.12
C HIS A 107 10.22 2.50 1.10
N ASP A 108 10.79 3.37 1.94
CA ASP A 108 11.56 3.00 3.13
C ASP A 108 10.70 3.02 4.40
N LEU A 109 9.38 2.81 4.25
CA LEU A 109 8.50 2.71 5.41
C LEU A 109 8.87 1.46 6.19
N PRO A 110 9.21 1.58 7.49
CA PRO A 110 9.36 0.40 8.33
C PRO A 110 8.04 -0.38 8.33
N GLU A 111 8.11 -1.69 8.41
CA GLU A 111 6.93 -2.50 8.70
C GLU A 111 6.35 -2.01 10.04
N LEU A 112 5.24 -1.28 9.94
CA LEU A 112 4.58 -0.76 11.13
C LEU A 112 3.80 -1.90 11.80
N PRO A 113 3.87 -2.03 13.13
CA PRO A 113 2.99 -2.96 13.83
C PRO A 113 1.53 -2.59 13.57
N GLU A 114 0.64 -3.59 13.58
CA GLU A 114 -0.77 -3.45 13.19
C GLU A 114 -1.48 -2.17 13.66
N PRO A 115 -1.49 -1.79 14.94
CA PRO A 115 -2.18 -0.56 15.35
C PRO A 115 -1.54 0.70 14.76
N ALA A 116 -0.24 0.70 14.47
CA ALA A 116 0.42 1.84 13.85
C ALA A 116 0.17 1.93 12.34
N ALA A 117 0.08 0.79 11.66
CA ALA A 117 -0.32 0.74 10.25
C ALA A 117 -1.76 1.25 10.07
N ALA A 118 -2.68 0.84 10.95
CA ALA A 118 -4.06 1.32 10.96
C ALA A 118 -4.16 2.84 11.25
N VAL A 119 -3.39 3.36 12.24
CA VAL A 119 -3.31 4.80 12.51
C VAL A 119 -2.83 5.55 11.28
N TRP A 120 -1.78 5.05 10.63
CA TRP A 120 -1.24 5.65 9.43
C TRP A 120 -2.26 5.68 8.28
N ALA A 121 -2.94 4.57 8.02
CA ALA A 121 -3.95 4.47 6.97
C ALA A 121 -5.13 5.42 7.21
N ALA A 122 -5.65 5.46 8.44
CA ALA A 122 -6.74 6.36 8.82
C ALA A 122 -6.36 7.85 8.72
N MET A 123 -5.13 8.21 9.10
CA MET A 123 -4.60 9.57 8.92
C MET A 123 -4.48 9.96 7.44
N ASP A 124 -3.99 9.06 6.59
CA ASP A 124 -3.82 9.31 5.15
C ASP A 124 -5.18 9.45 4.45
N ALA A 125 -6.21 8.74 4.93
CA ALA A 125 -7.59 8.83 4.46
C ALA A 125 -8.35 10.05 5.02
N GLY A 126 -7.84 10.70 6.08
CA GLY A 126 -8.54 11.77 6.79
C GLY A 126 -9.66 11.28 7.72
N GLU A 127 -9.66 9.99 8.07
CA GLU A 127 -10.67 9.32 8.90
C GLU A 127 -10.34 9.45 10.39
N TRP A 128 -10.41 10.67 10.91
CA TRP A 128 -9.99 11.02 12.29
C TRP A 128 -10.76 10.28 13.38
N GLY A 129 -12.00 9.84 13.09
CA GLY A 129 -12.80 9.01 13.99
C GLY A 129 -12.12 7.67 14.29
N ASP A 130 -11.49 7.09 13.27
CA ASP A 130 -10.86 5.77 13.35
C ASP A 130 -9.47 5.85 13.97
N VAL A 131 -8.80 7.00 13.88
CA VAL A 131 -7.50 7.24 14.56
C VAL A 131 -7.64 7.19 16.09
N ARG A 132 -8.74 7.73 16.61
CA ARG A 132 -8.95 7.87 18.06
C ARG A 132 -8.85 6.56 18.86
N PRO A 133 -9.55 5.48 18.50
CA PRO A 133 -9.47 4.21 19.25
C PRO A 133 -8.11 3.51 19.15
N LEU A 134 -7.33 3.81 18.11
CA LEU A 134 -6.02 3.21 17.88
C LEU A 134 -4.89 3.89 18.67
N LEU A 135 -5.11 5.10 19.17
CA LEU A 135 -4.16 5.84 20.02
C LEU A 135 -4.41 5.54 21.50
N HIS A 136 -3.33 5.19 22.20
CA HIS A 136 -3.39 5.02 23.65
C HIS A 136 -3.77 6.35 24.36
N PRO A 137 -4.55 6.35 25.45
CA PRO A 137 -4.93 7.58 26.17
C PRO A 137 -3.74 8.45 26.58
N ARG A 138 -2.59 7.82 26.89
CA ARG A 138 -1.33 8.49 27.26
C ARG A 138 -0.31 8.44 26.13
N VAL A 139 -0.73 8.57 24.86
CA VAL A 139 0.18 8.54 23.73
C VAL A 139 1.19 9.69 23.80
N HIS A 140 2.44 9.38 23.46
CA HIS A 140 3.54 10.33 23.28
C HIS A 140 3.78 10.48 21.78
N TRP A 141 3.63 11.70 21.28
CA TRP A 141 3.78 12.01 19.87
C TRP A 141 4.91 13.00 19.68
N HIS A 142 5.91 12.63 18.90
CA HIS A 142 7.04 13.45 18.54
C HIS A 142 7.02 13.72 17.03
N ASP A 143 7.05 14.99 16.64
CA ASP A 143 7.11 15.43 15.26
C ASP A 143 8.19 16.53 15.13
N GLY A 144 9.42 16.13 14.82
CA GLY A 144 10.58 17.00 14.91
C GLY A 144 10.81 17.48 16.35
N ASP A 145 10.77 18.80 16.56
CA ASP A 145 10.93 19.42 17.89
C ASP A 145 9.62 19.49 18.69
N LEU A 146 8.50 19.12 18.07
CA LEU A 146 7.20 19.14 18.74
C LEU A 146 6.99 17.85 19.54
N GLU A 147 6.69 17.97 20.81
CA GLU A 147 6.29 16.87 21.68
C GLU A 147 4.86 17.10 22.19
N LEU A 148 3.96 16.14 21.93
CA LEU A 148 2.58 16.14 22.40
C LEU A 148 2.33 14.92 23.28
N ARG A 149 1.52 15.10 24.34
CA ARG A 149 1.18 14.05 25.28
C ARG A 149 -0.34 13.96 25.44
N GLY A 150 -0.83 12.75 25.31
CA GLY A 150 -2.26 12.45 25.44
C GLY A 150 -3.03 12.57 24.14
N ARG A 151 -3.93 11.64 23.97
CA ARG A 151 -4.70 11.40 22.74
C ARG A 151 -5.47 12.63 22.23
N ALA A 152 -6.02 13.44 23.13
CA ALA A 152 -6.80 14.61 22.75
C ALA A 152 -5.96 15.69 22.08
N GLN A 153 -4.75 15.97 22.63
CA GLN A 153 -3.84 16.95 22.06
C GLN A 153 -3.28 16.49 20.71
N VAL A 154 -2.95 15.20 20.62
CA VAL A 154 -2.45 14.61 19.36
C VAL A 154 -3.50 14.71 18.26
N LEU A 155 -4.75 14.34 18.54
CA LEU A 155 -5.83 14.42 17.56
C LEU A 155 -6.11 15.85 17.10
N ALA A 156 -6.17 16.81 18.02
CA ALA A 156 -6.37 18.21 17.67
C ALA A 156 -5.26 18.71 16.73
N HIS A 157 -4.02 18.43 17.09
CA HIS A 157 -2.86 18.81 16.27
C HIS A 157 -2.88 18.18 14.86
N LEU A 158 -3.19 16.87 14.77
CA LEU A 158 -3.24 16.16 13.49
C LEU A 158 -4.36 16.64 12.58
N GLN A 159 -5.50 17.07 13.13
CA GLN A 159 -6.61 17.65 12.38
C GLN A 159 -6.25 19.03 11.80
N GLU A 160 -5.51 19.84 12.55
CA GLU A 160 -5.06 21.16 12.11
C GLU A 160 -3.86 21.10 11.14
N HIS A 161 -3.02 20.07 11.32
CA HIS A 161 -1.77 19.90 10.55
C HIS A 161 -1.69 18.48 9.95
N PRO A 162 -2.57 18.13 9.01
CA PRO A 162 -2.59 16.81 8.39
C PRO A 162 -1.40 16.63 7.46
N VAL A 163 -0.21 16.39 8.03
CA VAL A 163 0.99 16.07 7.26
C VAL A 163 1.27 14.59 7.38
N PRO A 164 0.92 13.78 6.38
CA PRO A 164 1.18 12.35 6.40
C PRO A 164 2.67 12.11 6.18
N ARG A 165 3.42 11.92 7.26
CA ARG A 165 4.77 11.37 7.23
C ARG A 165 4.79 10.09 8.05
N PRO A 166 5.44 9.02 7.55
CA PRO A 166 5.59 7.79 8.31
C PRO A 166 6.43 8.04 9.57
N PRO A 167 6.18 7.30 10.64
CA PRO A 167 7.01 7.37 11.82
C PRO A 167 8.37 6.71 11.58
N ARG A 168 9.40 7.19 12.25
CA ARG A 168 10.70 6.53 12.32
C ARG A 168 10.72 5.43 13.38
N ALA A 169 9.92 5.59 14.43
CA ALA A 169 9.78 4.60 15.49
C ALA A 169 8.37 4.65 16.07
N VAL A 170 7.87 3.48 16.44
CA VAL A 170 6.55 3.31 17.08
C VAL A 170 6.68 2.34 18.24
N GLU A 171 6.01 2.65 19.36
CA GLU A 171 5.81 1.71 20.46
C GLU A 171 4.31 1.44 20.61
N VAL A 172 3.96 0.16 20.73
CA VAL A 172 2.59 -0.29 20.96
C VAL A 172 2.45 -0.76 22.40
N ARG A 173 1.35 -0.38 23.05
CA ARG A 173 0.98 -0.81 24.39
C ARG A 173 -0.52 -1.08 24.45
N ASP A 174 -0.91 -2.20 25.04
CA ASP A 174 -2.32 -2.61 25.18
C ASP A 174 -3.08 -2.63 23.84
N GLY A 175 -2.40 -3.01 22.73
CA GLY A 175 -2.97 -3.03 21.39
C GLY A 175 -3.19 -1.64 20.76
N GLN A 176 -2.64 -0.58 21.34
CA GLN A 176 -2.76 0.79 20.87
C GLN A 176 -1.38 1.45 20.70
N VAL A 177 -1.29 2.45 19.81
CA VAL A 177 -0.07 3.23 19.64
C VAL A 177 0.17 4.09 20.88
N HIS A 178 1.26 3.79 21.60
CA HIS A 178 1.68 4.49 22.81
C HIS A 178 2.75 5.54 22.54
N ARG A 179 3.66 5.32 21.60
CA ARG A 179 4.67 6.28 21.18
C ARG A 179 4.78 6.33 19.66
N TRP A 180 4.84 7.53 19.13
CA TRP A 180 5.03 7.79 17.70
C TRP A 180 6.13 8.84 17.54
N VAL A 181 7.16 8.54 16.76
CA VAL A 181 8.28 9.43 16.51
C VAL A 181 8.44 9.61 15.00
N ARG A 182 8.44 10.84 14.54
CA ARG A 182 8.69 11.25 13.14
C ARG A 182 10.11 11.79 12.95
#